data_dfaf6cc6a4a28e69f380fdb02ffcd267
#
_entry.id   dfaf6cc6a4a28e69f380fdb02ffcd267
#
_cell.length_a   1.000
_cell.length_b   1.000
_cell.length_c   1.000
_cell.angle_alpha   90.00
_cell.angle_beta   90.00
_cell.angle_gamma   90.00
#
_symmetry.space_group_name_H-M   'P 1'
#
loop_
_entity.id
_entity.type
_entity.pdbx_description
1 polymer ?
#
loop_
_entity_poly.entity_id
_entity_poly.type
_entity_poly.pdbx_seq_one_letter_code
_entity_poly.pdbx_strand_id
1 'polypeptide(L)' 'MQQQNQRVNNSNEILISNAAAAIEQMKYEIAREFGVELGPDTSSRANGSVGGEITKRLVLMAQQKLQSAFQTH' A
#
# COMPACT_ATOMS: atom_id res chain seq x y z
N MET A 1 17.87 -5.34 23.65
CA MET A 1 16.54 -5.23 23.06
C MET A 1 16.50 -5.29 21.57
N GLN A 2 17.25 -4.45 20.95
CA GLN A 2 17.23 -4.41 19.50
C GLN A 2 17.75 -5.67 18.86
N GLN A 3 18.68 -6.31 19.49
CA GLN A 3 19.26 -7.51 18.92
C GLN A 3 18.29 -8.67 18.94
N GLN A 4 17.43 -8.71 19.95
CA GLN A 4 16.42 -9.75 19.99
C GLN A 4 15.47 -9.65 18.82
N ASN A 5 15.26 -8.44 18.36
CA ASN A 5 14.29 -8.19 17.32
C ASN A 5 14.85 -8.37 15.93
N GLN A 6 16.16 -8.55 15.82
CA GLN A 6 16.78 -8.58 14.50
C GLN A 6 16.27 -9.73 13.64
N ARG A 7 16.11 -10.90 14.23
CA ARG A 7 15.61 -12.03 13.44
C ARG A 7 14.17 -11.83 13.02
N VAL A 8 13.37 -11.40 13.97
CA VAL A 8 11.99 -11.08 13.68
C VAL A 8 11.95 -9.92 12.70
N ASN A 9 12.88 -8.98 12.86
CA ASN A 9 12.92 -7.80 12.01
C ASN A 9 13.26 -8.14 10.58
N ASN A 10 14.07 -9.17 10.32
CA ASN A 10 14.39 -9.54 8.96
C ASN A 10 13.14 -9.93 8.18
N SER A 11 12.31 -10.78 8.78
CA SER A 11 11.05 -11.16 8.16
C SER A 11 10.14 -9.96 7.99
N ASN A 12 10.07 -9.12 9.02
CA ASN A 12 9.23 -7.95 8.98
C ASN A 12 9.73 -6.95 7.95
N GLU A 13 11.05 -6.81 7.84
CA GLU A 13 11.62 -5.90 6.85
C GLU A 13 11.31 -6.36 5.44
N ILE A 14 11.37 -7.65 5.19
CA ILE A 14 11.03 -8.18 3.88
C ILE A 14 9.56 -7.91 3.57
N LEU A 15 8.68 -8.17 4.53
CA LEU A 15 7.26 -7.91 4.35
C LEU A 15 6.99 -6.43 4.11
N ILE A 16 7.64 -5.57 4.88
CA ILE A 16 7.45 -4.14 4.75
C ILE A 16 7.97 -3.67 3.38
N SER A 17 9.13 -4.18 2.96
CA SER A 17 9.68 -3.83 1.67
C SER A 17 8.76 -4.26 0.53
N ASN A 18 8.22 -5.48 0.63
CA ASN A 18 7.31 -5.97 -0.40
C ASN A 18 6.04 -5.15 -0.44
N ALA A 19 5.52 -4.80 0.73
CA ALA A 19 4.32 -3.97 0.81
C ALA A 19 4.59 -2.59 0.23
N ALA A 20 5.73 -2.00 0.56
CA ALA A 20 6.08 -0.68 0.06
C ALA A 20 6.22 -0.71 -1.46
N ALA A 21 6.83 -1.76 -2.01
CA ALA A 21 6.97 -1.89 -3.45
C ALA A 21 5.60 -2.02 -4.12
N ALA A 22 4.71 -2.80 -3.52
CA ALA A 22 3.37 -2.98 -4.07
C ALA A 22 2.59 -1.67 -4.05
N ILE A 23 2.71 -0.91 -2.95
CA ILE A 23 2.04 0.38 -2.84
C ILE A 23 2.62 1.35 -3.85
N GLU A 24 3.92 1.32 -4.05
CA GLU A 24 4.55 2.19 -5.04
C GLU A 24 4.04 1.90 -6.44
N GLN A 25 3.93 0.62 -6.80
CA GLN A 25 3.37 0.24 -8.08
C GLN A 25 1.93 0.72 -8.22
N MET A 26 1.16 0.51 -7.17
CA MET A 26 -0.25 0.92 -7.18
C MET A 26 -0.36 2.42 -7.38
N LYS A 27 0.51 3.16 -6.73
CA LYS A 27 0.52 4.62 -6.87
C LYS A 27 0.68 5.05 -8.32
N TYR A 28 1.63 4.46 -9.02
CA TYR A 28 1.86 4.83 -10.41
C TYR A 28 0.75 4.35 -11.33
N GLU A 29 0.18 3.19 -11.05
CA GLU A 29 -0.95 2.70 -11.82
C GLU A 29 -2.15 3.63 -11.68
N ILE A 30 -2.44 4.03 -10.45
CA ILE A 30 -3.57 4.92 -10.19
C ILE A 30 -3.31 6.29 -10.83
N ALA A 31 -2.10 6.79 -10.69
CA ALA A 31 -1.75 8.07 -11.30
C ALA A 31 -1.99 8.03 -12.80
N ARG A 32 -1.63 6.93 -13.43
CA ARG A 32 -1.86 6.76 -14.87
C ARG A 32 -3.34 6.75 -15.19
N GLU A 33 -4.13 6.02 -14.40
CA GLU A 33 -5.57 5.98 -14.59
C GLU A 33 -6.21 7.35 -14.44
N PHE A 34 -5.70 8.13 -13.49
CA PHE A 34 -6.25 9.46 -13.21
C PHE A 34 -5.68 10.53 -14.12
N GLY A 35 -4.73 10.18 -14.96
CA GLY A 35 -4.08 11.15 -15.81
C GLY A 35 -3.20 12.11 -15.04
N VAL A 36 -2.63 11.66 -13.92
CA VAL A 36 -1.77 12.47 -13.05
C VAL A 36 -0.33 12.07 -13.30
N GLU A 37 0.52 13.07 -13.48
CA GLU A 37 1.95 12.86 -13.61
C GLU A 37 2.58 13.12 -12.25
N LEU A 38 3.13 12.07 -11.64
CA LEU A 38 3.73 12.19 -10.32
C LEU A 38 5.14 12.73 -10.45
N GLY A 39 5.45 13.74 -9.67
CA GLY A 39 6.76 14.36 -9.69
C GLY A 39 6.78 15.57 -8.76
N PRO A 40 7.88 16.34 -8.82
CA PRO A 40 7.99 17.50 -7.93
C PRO A 40 6.90 18.54 -8.14
N ASP A 41 6.35 18.60 -9.34
CA ASP A 41 5.34 19.61 -9.67
C ASP A 41 3.90 19.11 -9.49
N THR A 42 3.73 17.90 -8.97
CA THR A 42 2.39 17.36 -8.75
C THR A 42 1.68 18.19 -7.70
N SER A 43 0.45 18.60 -7.99
CA SER A 43 -0.31 19.40 -7.05
C SER A 43 -0.69 18.55 -5.83
N SER A 44 -0.94 19.25 -4.70
CA SER A 44 -1.39 18.58 -3.49
C SER A 44 -2.69 17.83 -3.72
N ARG A 45 -3.55 18.41 -4.52
CA ARG A 45 -4.85 17.81 -4.82
C ARG A 45 -4.67 16.51 -5.59
N ALA A 46 -3.81 16.50 -6.59
CA ALA A 46 -3.57 15.31 -7.38
C ALA A 46 -2.93 14.23 -6.52
N ASN A 47 -1.95 14.60 -5.70
CA ASN A 47 -1.33 13.66 -4.77
C ASN A 47 -2.36 13.10 -3.80
N GLY A 48 -3.24 13.94 -3.29
CA GLY A 48 -4.28 13.52 -2.38
C GLY A 48 -5.27 12.56 -3.02
N SER A 49 -5.61 12.82 -4.29
CA SER A 49 -6.51 11.92 -5.02
C SER A 49 -5.91 10.53 -5.17
N VAL A 50 -4.64 10.47 -5.56
CA VAL A 50 -3.96 9.18 -5.71
C VAL A 50 -3.86 8.47 -4.36
N GLY A 51 -3.46 9.21 -3.32
CA GLY A 51 -3.34 8.63 -1.99
C GLY A 51 -4.66 8.12 -1.46
N GLY A 52 -5.74 8.86 -1.70
CA GLY A 52 -7.07 8.43 -1.29
C GLY A 52 -7.49 7.16 -1.98
N GLU A 53 -7.18 7.04 -3.26
CA GLU A 53 -7.53 5.83 -4.00
C GLU A 53 -6.73 4.63 -3.51
N ILE A 54 -5.45 4.83 -3.19
CA ILE A 54 -4.64 3.76 -2.61
C ILE A 54 -5.28 3.25 -1.33
N THR A 55 -5.64 4.17 -0.46
CA THR A 55 -6.27 3.81 0.82
C THR A 55 -7.55 3.03 0.59
N LYS A 56 -8.39 3.51 -0.33
CA LYS A 56 -9.64 2.84 -0.66
C LYS A 56 -9.41 1.41 -1.13
N ARG A 57 -8.45 1.21 -2.02
CA ARG A 57 -8.17 -0.12 -2.54
C ARG A 57 -7.63 -1.05 -1.46
N LEU A 58 -6.78 -0.51 -0.57
CA LEU A 58 -6.25 -1.31 0.53
C LEU A 58 -7.35 -1.73 1.50
N VAL A 59 -8.27 -0.82 1.80
CA VAL A 59 -9.39 -1.14 2.67
C VAL A 59 -10.28 -2.21 2.06
N LEU A 60 -10.55 -2.11 0.76
CA LEU A 60 -11.35 -3.11 0.07
C LEU A 60 -10.69 -4.48 0.09
N MET A 61 -9.38 -4.51 -0.12
CA MET A 61 -8.64 -5.77 -0.05
C MET A 61 -8.72 -6.38 1.35
N ALA A 62 -8.58 -5.54 2.37
CA ALA A 62 -8.67 -6.00 3.75
C ALA A 62 -10.05 -6.55 4.06
N GLN A 63 -11.08 -5.90 3.57
CA GLN A 63 -12.44 -6.37 3.78
C GLN A 63 -12.68 -7.72 3.11
N GLN A 64 -12.17 -7.88 1.92
CA GLN A 64 -12.29 -9.16 1.22
C GLN A 64 -11.61 -10.28 1.98
N LYS A 65 -10.43 -9.99 2.52
CA LYS A 65 -9.70 -10.97 3.31
C LYS A 65 -10.48 -11.36 4.55
N LEU A 66 -11.06 -10.39 5.23
CA LEU A 66 -11.84 -10.66 6.43
C LEU A 66 -13.06 -11.49 6.12
N GLN A 67 -13.75 -11.17 5.03
CA GLN A 67 -14.91 -11.96 4.64
C GLN A 67 -14.55 -13.39 4.33
N SER A 68 -13.46 -13.58 3.62
CA SER A 68 -13.00 -14.93 3.31
C SER A 68 -12.69 -15.71 4.59
N ALA A 69 -12.06 -15.04 5.55
CA ALA A 69 -11.73 -15.68 6.82
C ALA A 69 -12.97 -16.13 7.56
N PHE A 70 -14.01 -15.30 7.54
CA PHE A 70 -15.26 -15.66 8.21
C PHE A 70 -16.02 -16.73 7.48
N GLN A 71 -15.91 -16.76 6.18
CA GLN A 71 -16.65 -17.74 5.38
C GLN A 71 -16.08 -19.13 5.47
N THR A 72 -14.84 -19.26 5.83
CA THR A 72 -14.22 -20.58 5.92
C THR A 72 -14.69 -21.34 7.14
N HIS A 73 -15.48 -20.76 7.98
CA HIS A 73 -16.05 -21.43 9.14
C HIS A 73 -17.49 -21.84 8.89
#